data_ddf1cb7c0121278a6ea5e5fada454838
#
_entry.id   ddf1cb7c0121278a6ea5e5fada454838
#
_cell.length_a   1.000
_cell.length_b   1.000
_cell.length_c   1.000
_cell.angle_alpha   90.00
_cell.angle_beta   90.00
_cell.angle_gamma   90.00
#
_symmetry.space_group_name_H-M   'P 1'
#
loop_
_entity.id
_entity.type
_entity.pdbx_description
1 polymer ?
#
loop_
_entity_poly.entity_id
_entity_poly.type
_entity_poly.pdbx_seq_one_letter_code
_entity_poly.pdbx_strand_id
1 'polypeptide(L)'
;MLWRKRIADKLQRGKVDININREINNELKSGVNLNWIKTVMSELQSVSSETISQSDLLMMALKIPVKNDHPDISEKEWKDVDLAIDNAIISLDEFRVNEGVVLQSDLEKNLLSIESELSSIEPFEEERITNIKNKLIRGLGEVQLDKNRFEQELIYYLEKLDINEEKIRLKFHIDHFRQSMIDGDGRRLGFISQEIGREVNTLGSKSNHAGMQKIVVGMKESLEKIKEQVLNIL
;
A
#
# COMPACT_ATOMS: atom_id res chain seq x y z
N MET A 1 2.28 -12.42 -25.77
CA MET A 1 3.47 -12.32 -24.87
C MET A 1 4.03 -10.89 -24.77
N LEU A 2 3.95 -10.08 -25.82
CA LEU A 2 4.47 -8.69 -25.85
C LEU A 2 3.81 -7.75 -24.79
N TRP A 3 2.49 -7.76 -24.63
CA TRP A 3 1.79 -6.88 -23.69
C TRP A 3 2.15 -7.15 -22.22
N ARG A 4 2.20 -8.43 -21.83
CA ARG A 4 2.52 -8.80 -20.44
C ARG A 4 3.89 -8.25 -20.01
N LYS A 5 4.89 -8.33 -20.91
CA LYS A 5 6.22 -7.80 -20.63
C LYS A 5 6.19 -6.27 -20.57
N ARG A 6 5.57 -5.61 -21.57
CA ARG A 6 5.46 -4.14 -21.62
C ARG A 6 4.76 -3.57 -20.38
N ILE A 7 3.69 -4.20 -19.93
CA ILE A 7 2.94 -3.79 -18.73
C ILE A 7 3.78 -4.01 -17.48
N ALA A 8 4.45 -5.17 -17.35
CA ALA A 8 5.31 -5.46 -16.21
C ALA A 8 6.49 -4.48 -16.12
N ASP A 9 7.13 -4.16 -17.26
CA ASP A 9 8.25 -3.22 -17.32
C ASP A 9 7.82 -1.79 -16.95
N LYS A 10 6.59 -1.39 -17.31
CA LYS A 10 6.04 -0.06 -17.00
C LYS A 10 5.55 0.06 -15.55
N LEU A 11 4.82 -0.94 -15.06
CA LEU A 11 4.16 -0.87 -13.76
C LEU A 11 5.04 -1.33 -12.60
N GLN A 12 6.19 -1.93 -12.89
CA GLN A 12 7.25 -2.36 -11.96
C GLN A 12 6.78 -3.22 -10.76
N ARG A 13 5.63 -2.93 -10.15
CA ARG A 13 5.13 -3.59 -8.93
C ARG A 13 3.61 -3.68 -8.93
N GLY A 14 3.09 -4.70 -8.23
CA GLY A 14 1.66 -4.95 -8.07
C GLY A 14 1.17 -6.14 -8.87
N LYS A 15 -0.06 -6.60 -8.57
CA LYS A 15 -0.79 -7.61 -9.35
C LYS A 15 -1.72 -6.89 -10.32
N VAL A 16 -1.60 -7.22 -11.60
CA VAL A 16 -2.41 -6.64 -12.67
C VAL A 16 -3.19 -7.73 -13.37
N ASP A 17 -4.50 -7.61 -13.42
CA ASP A 17 -5.39 -8.47 -14.16
C ASP A 17 -5.97 -7.68 -15.35
N ILE A 18 -5.81 -8.20 -16.57
CA ILE A 18 -6.31 -7.56 -17.79
C ILE A 18 -7.37 -8.45 -18.40
N ASN A 19 -8.57 -7.90 -18.58
CA ASN A 19 -9.69 -8.58 -19.22
C ASN A 19 -10.05 -7.83 -20.49
N ILE A 20 -9.94 -8.50 -21.63
CA ILE A 20 -10.30 -7.96 -22.93
C ILE A 20 -11.53 -8.72 -23.44
N ASN A 21 -12.65 -8.04 -23.51
CA ASN A 21 -13.90 -8.62 -24.01
C ASN A 21 -14.20 -8.06 -25.40
N ARG A 22 -14.43 -8.96 -26.36
CA ARG A 22 -14.87 -8.59 -27.70
C ARG A 22 -16.38 -8.77 -27.79
N GLU A 23 -17.10 -7.68 -27.96
CA GLU A 23 -18.52 -7.71 -28.31
C GLU A 23 -18.66 -7.66 -29.82
N ILE A 24 -19.13 -8.76 -30.40
CA ILE A 24 -19.46 -8.77 -31.81
C ILE A 24 -20.93 -8.32 -31.91
N ASN A 25 -21.17 -7.09 -32.42
CA ASN A 25 -22.48 -6.63 -32.75
C ASN A 25 -23.00 -7.45 -33.95
N ASN A 26 -23.35 -8.69 -33.69
CA ASN A 26 -24.21 -9.44 -34.62
C ASN A 26 -25.62 -8.85 -34.48
N GLU A 27 -26.05 -8.03 -35.43
CA GLU A 27 -27.45 -7.69 -35.64
C GLU A 27 -28.21 -8.97 -36.04
N LEU A 28 -28.12 -10.00 -35.27
CA LEU A 28 -29.02 -11.17 -35.35
C LEU A 28 -30.33 -10.75 -34.70
N LYS A 29 -31.22 -10.16 -35.51
CA LYS A 29 -32.64 -9.90 -35.14
C LYS A 29 -33.42 -11.18 -34.79
N SER A 30 -32.85 -12.36 -35.01
CA SER A 30 -33.34 -13.66 -34.55
C SER A 30 -32.18 -14.48 -34.03
N GLY A 31 -32.35 -15.19 -32.90
CA GLY A 31 -31.34 -16.07 -32.30
C GLY A 31 -30.91 -17.26 -33.17
N VAL A 32 -31.26 -17.23 -34.46
CA VAL A 32 -31.00 -18.30 -35.43
C VAL A 32 -30.16 -17.76 -36.59
N ASN A 33 -28.99 -18.36 -36.81
CA ASN A 33 -28.13 -18.04 -37.95
C ASN A 33 -28.68 -18.70 -39.24
N LEU A 34 -29.57 -18.00 -39.95
CA LEU A 34 -30.21 -18.51 -41.16
C LEU A 34 -29.21 -18.82 -42.29
N ASN A 35 -28.14 -18.08 -42.41
CA ASN A 35 -27.10 -18.33 -43.41
C ASN A 35 -26.37 -19.65 -43.16
N TRP A 36 -26.00 -19.88 -41.88
CA TRP A 36 -25.37 -21.14 -41.46
C TRP A 36 -26.30 -22.33 -41.76
N ILE A 37 -27.59 -22.27 -41.41
CA ILE A 37 -28.57 -23.31 -41.69
C ILE A 37 -28.66 -23.60 -43.19
N LYS A 38 -28.74 -22.58 -44.02
CA LYS A 38 -28.78 -22.78 -45.48
C LYS A 38 -27.54 -23.44 -46.04
N THR A 39 -26.34 -23.04 -45.54
CA THR A 39 -25.06 -23.65 -45.92
C THR A 39 -25.03 -25.11 -45.54
N VAL A 40 -25.35 -25.44 -44.30
CA VAL A 40 -25.39 -26.84 -43.82
C VAL A 40 -26.41 -27.71 -44.58
N MET A 41 -27.60 -27.15 -44.86
CA MET A 41 -28.60 -27.90 -45.70
C MET A 41 -28.06 -28.19 -47.09
N SER A 42 -27.37 -27.25 -47.72
CA SER A 42 -26.74 -27.41 -49.05
C SER A 42 -25.62 -28.47 -48.99
N GLU A 43 -24.77 -28.44 -47.98
CA GLU A 43 -23.69 -29.42 -47.76
C GLU A 43 -24.27 -30.83 -47.53
N LEU A 44 -25.28 -30.98 -46.68
CA LEU A 44 -25.94 -32.27 -46.40
C LEU A 44 -26.59 -32.87 -47.70
N GLN A 45 -27.23 -32.03 -48.52
CA GLN A 45 -27.79 -32.47 -49.79
C GLN A 45 -26.67 -32.90 -50.77
N SER A 46 -25.51 -32.26 -50.77
CA SER A 46 -24.41 -32.58 -51.68
C SER A 46 -23.72 -33.93 -51.36
N VAL A 47 -23.80 -34.35 -50.12
CA VAL A 47 -23.21 -35.64 -49.64
C VAL A 47 -24.15 -36.80 -49.91
N SER A 48 -25.45 -36.55 -50.02
CA SER A 48 -26.44 -37.64 -50.26
C SER A 48 -26.62 -37.92 -51.77
N SER A 49 -26.59 -39.17 -52.12
CA SER A 49 -26.91 -39.63 -53.50
C SER A 49 -28.41 -39.60 -53.79
N GLU A 50 -29.27 -39.51 -52.77
CA GLU A 50 -30.70 -39.44 -52.86
C GLU A 50 -31.23 -38.03 -52.55
N THR A 51 -32.36 -37.64 -53.09
CA THR A 51 -33.00 -36.34 -52.79
C THR A 51 -33.64 -36.41 -51.41
N ILE A 52 -33.05 -35.64 -50.44
CA ILE A 52 -33.59 -35.52 -49.08
C ILE A 52 -34.68 -34.45 -49.07
N SER A 53 -35.76 -34.67 -48.32
CA SER A 53 -36.80 -33.64 -48.18
C SER A 53 -36.25 -32.37 -47.47
N GLN A 54 -36.78 -31.17 -47.84
CA GLN A 54 -36.41 -29.92 -47.20
C GLN A 54 -36.63 -29.92 -45.69
N SER A 55 -37.67 -30.59 -45.21
CA SER A 55 -38.00 -30.74 -43.79
C SER A 55 -36.93 -31.59 -43.04
N ASP A 56 -36.47 -32.66 -43.67
CA ASP A 56 -35.46 -33.50 -43.04
C ASP A 56 -34.09 -32.81 -43.03
N LEU A 57 -33.70 -32.14 -44.09
CA LEU A 57 -32.50 -31.31 -44.16
C LEU A 57 -32.48 -30.22 -43.05
N LEU A 58 -33.62 -29.53 -42.84
CA LEU A 58 -33.76 -28.56 -41.79
C LEU A 58 -33.61 -29.17 -40.39
N MET A 59 -34.26 -30.33 -40.17
CA MET A 59 -34.17 -31.05 -38.91
C MET A 59 -32.75 -31.52 -38.64
N MET A 60 -32.02 -32.00 -39.65
CA MET A 60 -30.61 -32.36 -39.54
C MET A 60 -29.72 -31.17 -39.25
N ALA A 61 -29.88 -30.05 -39.97
CA ALA A 61 -29.12 -28.84 -39.78
C ALA A 61 -29.28 -28.26 -38.37
N LEU A 62 -30.48 -28.33 -37.80
CA LEU A 62 -30.73 -27.84 -36.43
C LEU A 62 -30.10 -28.71 -35.36
N LYS A 63 -29.74 -30.00 -35.63
CA LYS A 63 -29.05 -30.86 -34.70
C LYS A 63 -27.54 -30.68 -34.72
N ILE A 64 -26.98 -30.08 -35.76
CA ILE A 64 -25.55 -29.84 -35.84
C ILE A 64 -25.23 -28.57 -35.01
N PRO A 65 -24.32 -28.68 -34.01
CA PRO A 65 -23.96 -27.52 -33.21
C PRO A 65 -23.36 -26.43 -34.10
N VAL A 66 -23.82 -25.21 -33.93
CA VAL A 66 -23.24 -24.05 -34.62
C VAL A 66 -21.79 -23.92 -34.22
N LYS A 67 -20.88 -24.11 -35.16
CA LYS A 67 -19.48 -23.79 -34.93
C LYS A 67 -19.39 -22.26 -34.83
N ASN A 68 -19.20 -21.75 -33.65
CA ASN A 68 -18.92 -20.34 -33.47
C ASN A 68 -17.53 -20.05 -34.04
N ASP A 69 -17.46 -19.88 -35.36
CA ASP A 69 -16.26 -19.33 -35.97
C ASP A 69 -16.22 -17.86 -35.55
N HIS A 70 -15.51 -17.59 -34.47
CA HIS A 70 -15.16 -16.22 -34.11
C HIS A 70 -14.26 -15.72 -35.25
N PRO A 71 -14.67 -14.70 -36.01
CA PRO A 71 -13.83 -14.17 -37.05
C PRO A 71 -12.49 -13.75 -36.48
N ASP A 72 -11.42 -14.01 -37.21
CA ASP A 72 -10.08 -13.59 -36.79
C ASP A 72 -10.06 -12.10 -36.44
N ILE A 73 -9.29 -11.76 -35.40
CA ILE A 73 -9.13 -10.37 -34.99
C ILE A 73 -8.38 -9.62 -36.08
N SER A 74 -8.99 -8.57 -36.58
CA SER A 74 -8.38 -7.74 -37.64
C SER A 74 -7.16 -6.96 -37.10
N GLU A 75 -6.24 -6.60 -37.99
CA GLU A 75 -5.09 -5.75 -37.61
C GLU A 75 -5.52 -4.40 -37.00
N LYS A 76 -6.65 -3.88 -37.42
CA LYS A 76 -7.21 -2.65 -36.84
C LYS A 76 -7.64 -2.85 -35.40
N GLU A 77 -8.37 -3.93 -35.11
CA GLU A 77 -8.78 -4.27 -33.73
C GLU A 77 -7.56 -4.48 -32.82
N TRP A 78 -6.50 -5.12 -33.33
CA TRP A 78 -5.25 -5.26 -32.59
C TRP A 78 -4.61 -3.92 -32.24
N LYS A 79 -4.59 -2.95 -33.17
CA LYS A 79 -4.10 -1.59 -32.93
C LYS A 79 -4.97 -0.83 -31.91
N ASP A 80 -6.28 -1.00 -31.99
CA ASP A 80 -7.21 -0.37 -31.05
C ASP A 80 -7.02 -0.92 -29.63
N VAL A 81 -6.78 -2.23 -29.48
CA VAL A 81 -6.45 -2.86 -28.18
C VAL A 81 -5.09 -2.36 -27.66
N ASP A 82 -4.07 -2.27 -28.51
CA ASP A 82 -2.76 -1.74 -28.14
C ASP A 82 -2.87 -0.30 -27.60
N LEU A 83 -3.61 0.55 -28.29
CA LEU A 83 -3.84 1.93 -27.88
C LEU A 83 -4.63 2.01 -26.56
N ALA A 84 -5.63 1.15 -26.38
CA ALA A 84 -6.39 1.09 -25.14
C ALA A 84 -5.52 0.68 -23.95
N ILE A 85 -4.61 -0.28 -24.13
CA ILE A 85 -3.65 -0.70 -23.09
C ILE A 85 -2.69 0.45 -22.75
N ASP A 86 -2.14 1.14 -23.76
CA ASP A 86 -1.23 2.27 -23.52
C ASP A 86 -1.92 3.41 -22.78
N ASN A 87 -3.15 3.76 -23.17
CA ASN A 87 -3.95 4.76 -22.46
C ASN A 87 -4.25 4.36 -21.02
N ALA A 88 -4.58 3.09 -20.78
CA ALA A 88 -4.83 2.58 -19.43
C ALA A 88 -3.57 2.67 -18.54
N ILE A 89 -2.40 2.37 -19.09
CA ILE A 89 -1.12 2.52 -18.38
C ILE A 89 -0.86 3.98 -18.02
N ILE A 90 -1.04 4.91 -18.96
CA ILE A 90 -0.86 6.35 -18.74
C ILE A 90 -1.79 6.83 -17.63
N SER A 91 -3.07 6.49 -17.72
CA SER A 91 -4.06 6.90 -16.70
C SER A 91 -3.75 6.33 -15.32
N LEU A 92 -3.22 5.11 -15.26
CA LEU A 92 -2.80 4.51 -14.00
C LEU A 92 -1.56 5.20 -13.41
N ASP A 93 -0.59 5.58 -14.25
CA ASP A 93 0.60 6.31 -13.80
C ASP A 93 0.23 7.71 -13.30
N GLU A 94 -0.64 8.43 -14.00
CA GLU A 94 -1.17 9.73 -13.54
C GLU A 94 -1.91 9.61 -12.20
N PHE A 95 -2.73 8.58 -12.02
CA PHE A 95 -3.40 8.30 -10.76
C PHE A 95 -2.39 8.06 -9.63
N ARG A 96 -1.37 7.21 -9.87
CA ARG A 96 -0.31 6.91 -8.88
C ARG A 96 0.49 8.14 -8.48
N VAL A 97 0.83 9.01 -9.45
CA VAL A 97 1.54 10.26 -9.15
C VAL A 97 0.70 11.16 -8.24
N ASN A 98 -0.58 11.32 -8.54
CA ASN A 98 -1.48 12.14 -7.74
C ASN A 98 -1.67 11.57 -6.33
N GLU A 99 -1.86 10.25 -6.22
CA GLU A 99 -1.97 9.56 -4.93
C GLU A 99 -0.67 9.69 -4.13
N GLY A 100 0.50 9.53 -4.79
CA GLY A 100 1.81 9.69 -4.18
C GLY A 100 2.03 11.06 -3.55
N VAL A 101 1.60 12.13 -4.21
CA VAL A 101 1.68 13.52 -3.65
C VAL A 101 0.84 13.64 -2.38
N VAL A 102 -0.36 13.08 -2.36
CA VAL A 102 -1.23 13.10 -1.16
C VAL A 102 -0.60 12.31 -0.03
N LEU A 103 -0.10 11.10 -0.33
CA LEU A 103 0.58 10.25 0.66
C LEU A 103 1.82 10.92 1.24
N GLN A 104 2.66 11.53 0.40
CA GLN A 104 3.85 12.27 0.84
C GLN A 104 3.48 13.41 1.80
N SER A 105 2.43 14.17 1.48
CA SER A 105 1.95 15.25 2.34
C SER A 105 1.45 14.75 3.69
N ASP A 106 0.73 13.63 3.72
CA ASP A 106 0.22 13.03 4.95
C ASP A 106 1.35 12.46 5.82
N LEU A 107 2.33 11.79 5.21
CA LEU A 107 3.52 11.31 5.91
C LEU A 107 4.30 12.46 6.53
N GLU A 108 4.57 13.54 5.78
CA GLU A 108 5.29 14.69 6.30
C GLU A 108 4.55 15.37 7.46
N LYS A 109 3.22 15.50 7.36
CA LYS A 109 2.40 16.03 8.45
C LYS A 109 2.54 15.21 9.73
N ASN A 110 2.53 13.88 9.64
CA ASN A 110 2.69 13.00 10.80
C ASN A 110 4.11 13.04 11.37
N LEU A 111 5.15 13.16 10.52
CA LEU A 111 6.53 13.37 10.98
C LEU A 111 6.68 14.70 11.74
N LEU A 112 6.13 15.78 11.20
CA LEU A 112 6.12 17.09 11.86
C LEU A 112 5.38 17.06 13.21
N SER A 113 4.30 16.26 13.32
CA SER A 113 3.61 16.05 14.58
C SER A 113 4.54 15.40 15.60
N ILE A 114 5.27 14.34 15.24
CA ILE A 114 6.23 13.67 16.12
C ILE A 114 7.35 14.63 16.55
N GLU A 115 7.89 15.47 15.67
CA GLU A 115 8.92 16.46 15.99
C GLU A 115 8.41 17.54 16.95
N SER A 116 7.20 18.03 16.72
CA SER A 116 6.53 19.00 17.60
C SER A 116 6.33 18.44 18.99
N GLU A 117 5.84 17.21 19.07
CA GLU A 117 5.65 16.48 20.31
C GLU A 117 6.99 16.22 21.03
N LEU A 118 8.04 15.85 20.29
CA LEU A 118 9.38 15.68 20.84
C LEU A 118 9.91 16.99 21.46
N SER A 119 9.68 18.12 20.80
CA SER A 119 10.06 19.42 21.32
C SER A 119 9.27 19.82 22.56
N SER A 120 8.04 19.33 22.68
CA SER A 120 7.15 19.57 23.84
C SER A 120 7.56 18.80 25.10
N ILE A 121 8.53 17.89 25.02
CA ILE A 121 9.07 17.16 26.18
C ILE A 121 9.98 18.04 27.06
N GLU A 122 10.70 18.96 26.44
CA GLU A 122 11.76 19.76 27.09
C GLU A 122 11.32 20.44 28.41
N PRO A 123 10.16 21.09 28.50
CA PRO A 123 9.70 21.70 29.75
C PRO A 123 9.50 20.72 30.91
N PHE A 124 9.26 19.45 30.64
CA PHE A 124 9.01 18.43 31.66
C PHE A 124 10.29 17.76 32.16
N GLU A 125 11.46 17.99 31.53
CA GLU A 125 12.72 17.33 31.92
C GLU A 125 13.17 17.81 33.32
N GLU A 126 13.10 19.11 33.59
CA GLU A 126 13.46 19.67 34.89
C GLU A 126 12.51 19.22 36.00
N GLU A 127 11.20 19.23 35.72
CA GLU A 127 10.18 18.76 36.66
C GLU A 127 10.39 17.28 37.00
N ARG A 128 10.72 16.47 36.01
CA ARG A 128 11.03 15.03 36.18
C ARG A 128 12.20 14.81 37.13
N ILE A 129 13.31 15.54 36.94
CA ILE A 129 14.48 15.45 37.80
C ILE A 129 14.11 15.81 39.23
N THR A 130 13.36 16.87 39.42
CA THR A 130 12.88 17.32 40.74
C THR A 130 11.99 16.25 41.39
N ASN A 131 11.10 15.65 40.63
CA ASN A 131 10.21 14.57 41.12
C ASN A 131 10.97 13.31 41.52
N ILE A 132 12.01 12.93 40.76
CA ILE A 132 12.90 11.80 41.11
C ILE A 132 13.60 12.10 42.42
N LYS A 133 14.22 13.28 42.56
CA LYS A 133 14.90 13.72 43.76
C LYS A 133 13.97 13.67 44.99
N ASN A 134 12.76 14.22 44.86
CA ASN A 134 11.77 14.21 45.93
C ASN A 134 11.32 12.80 46.32
N LYS A 135 11.15 11.89 45.34
CA LYS A 135 10.84 10.47 45.61
C LYS A 135 11.94 9.77 46.38
N LEU A 136 13.20 9.99 46.00
CA LEU A 136 14.37 9.42 46.72
C LEU A 136 14.43 9.93 48.14
N ILE A 137 14.27 11.24 48.38
CA ILE A 137 14.26 11.82 49.73
C ILE A 137 13.13 11.22 50.57
N ARG A 138 11.92 11.09 50.06
CA ARG A 138 10.77 10.49 50.78
C ARG A 138 10.97 9.01 51.07
N GLY A 139 11.60 8.26 50.14
CA GLY A 139 11.86 6.82 50.31
C GLY A 139 12.93 6.47 51.35
N LEU A 140 13.82 7.40 51.67
CA LEU A 140 14.88 7.21 52.65
C LEU A 140 14.41 7.42 54.07
N GLY A 141 13.22 7.99 54.30
CA GLY A 141 12.64 8.20 55.65
C GLY A 141 13.54 9.04 56.57
N GLU A 142 13.35 8.91 57.90
CA GLU A 142 14.12 9.62 58.93
C GLU A 142 15.53 8.99 59.21
N VAL A 143 15.98 8.06 58.38
CA VAL A 143 17.32 7.48 58.50
C VAL A 143 18.36 8.57 58.19
N GLN A 144 19.38 8.71 59.02
CA GLN A 144 20.52 9.63 58.77
C GLN A 144 21.01 9.41 57.32
N LEU A 145 20.70 10.41 56.47
CA LEU A 145 21.06 10.40 55.06
C LEU A 145 22.59 10.43 54.92
N ASP A 146 23.19 9.31 54.55
CA ASP A 146 24.55 9.31 54.03
C ASP A 146 24.48 10.05 52.66
N LYS A 147 24.96 11.30 52.69
CA LYS A 147 24.93 12.19 51.51
C LYS A 147 25.61 11.53 50.30
N ASN A 148 26.71 10.81 50.51
CA ASN A 148 27.43 10.18 49.40
C ASN A 148 26.58 9.07 48.74
N ARG A 149 25.90 8.28 49.55
CA ARG A 149 24.99 7.25 49.02
C ARG A 149 23.78 7.81 48.31
N PHE A 150 23.19 8.88 48.82
CA PHE A 150 22.10 9.57 48.17
C PHE A 150 22.50 10.15 46.80
N GLU A 151 23.70 10.77 46.71
CA GLU A 151 24.21 11.31 45.44
C GLU A 151 24.49 10.19 44.43
N GLN A 152 25.05 9.06 44.84
CA GLN A 152 25.25 7.90 43.98
C GLN A 152 23.95 7.34 43.44
N GLU A 153 22.96 7.15 44.30
CA GLU A 153 21.63 6.68 43.88
C GLU A 153 20.94 7.68 42.90
N LEU A 154 21.04 8.98 43.19
CA LEU A 154 20.50 10.01 42.32
C LEU A 154 21.16 9.99 40.92
N ILE A 155 22.48 9.92 40.85
CA ILE A 155 23.23 9.80 39.61
C ILE A 155 22.79 8.56 38.84
N TYR A 156 22.72 7.39 39.50
CA TYR A 156 22.26 6.15 38.90
C TYR A 156 20.86 6.27 38.27
N TYR A 157 19.90 6.90 38.99
CA TYR A 157 18.55 7.10 38.43
C TYR A 157 18.53 8.11 37.30
N LEU A 158 19.34 9.17 37.35
CA LEU A 158 19.44 10.16 36.27
C LEU A 158 20.00 9.54 35.00
N GLU A 159 21.08 8.74 35.11
CA GLU A 159 21.64 8.01 33.97
C GLU A 159 20.69 6.98 33.41
N LYS A 160 20.03 6.20 34.25
CA LYS A 160 19.05 5.18 33.84
C LYS A 160 17.84 5.77 33.11
N LEU A 161 17.45 6.98 33.46
CA LEU A 161 16.29 7.68 32.91
C LEU A 161 16.70 8.75 31.88
N ASP A 162 17.96 8.83 31.49
CA ASP A 162 18.40 9.74 30.43
C ASP A 162 17.72 9.37 29.11
N ILE A 163 17.21 10.41 28.42
CA ILE A 163 16.49 10.29 27.14
C ILE A 163 17.19 11.04 26.00
N ASN A 164 18.35 11.62 26.24
CA ASN A 164 19.04 12.40 25.22
C ASN A 164 19.43 11.57 24.00
N GLU A 165 19.86 10.35 24.22
CA GLU A 165 20.20 9.43 23.15
C GLU A 165 18.98 9.14 22.26
N GLU A 166 17.83 8.82 22.86
CA GLU A 166 16.57 8.57 22.15
C GLU A 166 16.11 9.80 21.38
N LYS A 167 16.23 11.00 21.96
CA LYS A 167 15.89 12.26 21.27
C LYS A 167 16.74 12.46 20.01
N ILE A 168 18.04 12.23 20.10
CA ILE A 168 19.00 12.38 18.99
C ILE A 168 18.71 11.32 17.92
N ARG A 169 18.54 10.05 18.30
CA ARG A 169 18.25 8.95 17.39
C ARG A 169 16.92 9.14 16.69
N LEU A 170 15.89 9.58 17.42
CA LEU A 170 14.58 9.84 16.85
C LEU A 170 14.64 10.92 15.75
N LYS A 171 15.32 12.03 16.00
CA LYS A 171 15.55 13.06 14.98
C LYS A 171 16.29 12.52 13.77
N PHE A 172 17.37 11.77 14.00
CA PHE A 172 18.12 11.13 12.91
C PHE A 172 17.24 10.19 12.06
N HIS A 173 16.39 9.37 12.69
CA HIS A 173 15.50 8.48 11.96
C HIS A 173 14.41 9.24 11.19
N ILE A 174 13.91 10.35 11.70
CA ILE A 174 12.96 11.22 11.00
C ILE A 174 13.61 11.83 9.75
N ASP A 175 14.81 12.37 9.86
CA ASP A 175 15.54 12.91 8.71
C ASP A 175 15.86 11.83 7.67
N HIS A 176 16.24 10.64 8.13
CA HIS A 176 16.50 9.49 7.27
C HIS A 176 15.21 9.00 6.57
N PHE A 177 14.06 9.08 7.23
CA PHE A 177 12.76 8.78 6.62
C PHE A 177 12.43 9.78 5.50
N ARG A 178 12.62 11.08 5.72
CA ARG A 178 12.46 12.11 4.68
C ARG A 178 13.33 11.86 3.46
N GLN A 179 14.60 11.54 3.69
CA GLN A 179 15.51 11.22 2.58
C GLN A 179 15.03 9.99 1.80
N SER A 180 14.55 8.95 2.50
CA SER A 180 14.05 7.74 1.87
C SER A 180 12.73 7.94 1.12
N MET A 181 11.90 8.92 1.50
CA MET A 181 10.74 9.33 0.71
C MET A 181 11.15 9.92 -0.64
N ILE A 182 12.23 10.73 -0.66
CA ILE A 182 12.76 11.31 -1.90
C ILE A 182 13.33 10.21 -2.80
N ASP A 183 14.01 9.23 -2.23
CA ASP A 183 14.60 8.10 -2.94
C ASP A 183 13.55 7.11 -3.50
N GLY A 184 12.29 7.18 -3.01
CA GLY A 184 11.19 6.31 -3.45
C GLY A 184 11.32 4.85 -2.96
N ASP A 185 12.03 4.59 -1.86
CA ASP A 185 12.25 3.23 -1.32
C ASP A 185 11.24 2.90 -0.21
N GLY A 186 10.07 2.38 -0.59
CA GLY A 186 9.01 2.01 0.35
C GLY A 186 9.42 0.95 1.38
N ARG A 187 10.31 0.00 1.04
CA ARG A 187 10.81 -0.99 2.00
C ARG A 187 11.65 -0.34 3.09
N ARG A 188 12.51 0.59 2.69
CA ARG A 188 13.36 1.34 3.61
C ARG A 188 12.53 2.21 4.55
N LEU A 189 11.46 2.83 4.06
CA LEU A 189 10.50 3.57 4.88
C LEU A 189 9.87 2.67 5.96
N GLY A 190 9.51 1.43 5.61
CA GLY A 190 9.01 0.46 6.58
C GLY A 190 10.00 0.16 7.70
N PHE A 191 11.27 -0.07 7.38
CA PHE A 191 12.32 -0.31 8.39
C PHE A 191 12.55 0.91 9.27
N ILE A 192 12.65 2.10 8.68
CA ILE A 192 12.88 3.34 9.44
C ILE A 192 11.70 3.63 10.37
N SER A 193 10.45 3.39 9.94
CA SER A 193 9.28 3.56 10.81
C SER A 193 9.32 2.64 12.04
N GLN A 194 9.91 1.45 11.92
CA GLN A 194 10.13 0.56 13.06
C GLN A 194 11.20 1.12 14.02
N GLU A 195 12.30 1.67 13.49
CA GLU A 195 13.33 2.31 14.32
C GLU A 195 12.78 3.54 15.06
N ILE A 196 12.00 4.41 14.38
CA ILE A 196 11.26 5.49 15.03
C ILE A 196 10.42 4.94 16.19
N GLY A 197 9.72 3.82 15.97
CA GLY A 197 8.91 3.17 16.99
C GLY A 197 9.71 2.66 18.19
N ARG A 198 10.92 2.17 17.96
CA ARG A 198 11.82 1.75 19.05
C ARG A 198 12.22 2.92 19.92
N GLU A 199 12.65 4.03 19.32
CA GLU A 199 13.06 5.21 20.06
C GLU A 199 11.88 5.84 20.83
N VAL A 200 10.70 5.95 20.23
CA VAL A 200 9.47 6.42 20.89
C VAL A 200 9.08 5.51 22.07
N ASN A 201 9.20 4.18 21.94
CA ASN A 201 8.92 3.25 23.01
C ASN A 201 9.93 3.37 24.17
N THR A 202 11.23 3.49 23.86
CA THR A 202 12.28 3.65 24.86
C THR A 202 12.12 4.98 25.60
N LEU A 203 11.84 6.07 24.85
CA LEU A 203 11.53 7.37 25.42
C LEU A 203 10.32 7.28 26.38
N GLY A 204 9.25 6.57 26.01
CA GLY A 204 8.10 6.33 26.85
C GLY A 204 8.44 5.57 28.13
N SER A 205 9.25 4.50 28.04
CA SER A 205 9.65 3.70 29.20
C SER A 205 10.56 4.45 30.19
N LYS A 206 11.38 5.37 29.68
CA LYS A 206 12.28 6.19 30.49
C LYS A 206 11.63 7.48 31.02
N SER A 207 10.46 7.91 30.48
CA SER A 207 9.83 9.21 30.78
C SER A 207 9.46 9.39 32.25
N ASN A 208 8.97 8.37 32.93
CA ASN A 208 8.53 8.41 34.35
C ASN A 208 7.82 9.72 34.79
N HIS A 209 7.05 10.35 33.89
CA HIS A 209 6.32 11.59 34.08
C HIS A 209 5.00 11.59 33.30
N ALA A 210 3.88 11.91 33.95
CA ALA A 210 2.55 11.79 33.35
C ALA A 210 2.36 12.69 32.12
N GLY A 211 2.90 13.92 32.14
CA GLY A 211 2.86 14.83 30.98
C GLY A 211 3.61 14.29 29.80
N MET A 212 4.83 13.77 30.01
CA MET A 212 5.62 13.14 28.96
C MET A 212 4.96 11.89 28.39
N GLN A 213 4.30 11.07 29.22
CA GLN A 213 3.59 9.88 28.75
C GLN A 213 2.45 10.24 27.78
N LYS A 214 1.74 11.35 28.02
CA LYS A 214 0.69 11.83 27.10
C LYS A 214 1.28 12.21 25.75
N ILE A 215 2.43 12.90 25.75
CA ILE A 215 3.15 13.28 24.51
C ILE A 215 3.58 12.03 23.75
N VAL A 216 4.16 11.04 24.46
CA VAL A 216 4.58 9.77 23.81
C VAL A 216 3.39 9.02 23.20
N VAL A 217 2.20 9.08 23.81
CA VAL A 217 0.99 8.50 23.21
C VAL A 217 0.66 9.19 21.88
N GLY A 218 0.70 10.52 21.81
CA GLY A 218 0.50 11.25 20.56
C GLY A 218 1.52 10.88 19.48
N MET A 219 2.82 10.78 19.85
CA MET A 219 3.85 10.30 18.93
C MET A 219 3.52 8.91 18.37
N LYS A 220 3.03 7.99 19.22
CA LYS A 220 2.63 6.66 18.78
C LYS A 220 1.46 6.67 17.83
N GLU A 221 0.45 7.52 18.07
CA GLU A 221 -0.69 7.66 17.16
C GLU A 221 -0.26 8.18 15.79
N SER A 222 0.62 9.18 15.75
CA SER A 222 1.19 9.71 14.50
C SER A 222 2.03 8.65 13.78
N LEU A 223 2.82 7.87 14.52
CA LEU A 223 3.63 6.78 13.97
C LEU A 223 2.79 5.64 13.39
N GLU A 224 1.71 5.24 14.04
CA GLU A 224 0.83 4.19 13.49
C GLU A 224 0.21 4.63 12.16
N LYS A 225 -0.20 5.91 12.02
CA LYS A 225 -0.65 6.45 10.73
C LYS A 225 0.45 6.36 9.67
N ILE A 226 1.69 6.70 10.02
CA ILE A 226 2.84 6.55 9.11
C ILE A 226 2.98 5.10 8.67
N LYS A 227 2.95 4.14 9.59
CA LYS A 227 3.10 2.72 9.28
C LYS A 227 2.01 2.18 8.36
N GLU A 228 0.76 2.59 8.58
CA GLU A 228 -0.36 2.23 7.71
C GLU A 228 -0.15 2.75 6.29
N GLN A 229 0.27 4.00 6.13
CA GLN A 229 0.51 4.59 4.82
C GLN A 229 1.71 3.98 4.10
N VAL A 230 2.78 3.65 4.82
CA VAL A 230 3.97 3.01 4.24
C VAL A 230 3.66 1.66 3.59
N LEU A 231 2.65 0.93 4.07
CA LEU A 231 2.20 -0.31 3.43
C LEU A 231 1.61 -0.10 2.03
N ASN A 232 1.14 1.10 1.73
CA ASN A 232 0.55 1.48 0.44
C ASN A 232 1.58 2.06 -0.54
N ILE A 233 2.82 2.32 -0.09
CA ILE A 233 3.90 2.84 -0.94
C ILE A 233 4.54 1.69 -1.72
N LEU A 234 4.67 1.89 -3.01
CA LEU A 234 5.23 0.93 -3.97
C LEU A 234 6.77 0.94 -3.97
#